data_d9680efb50a867631005ba89d3e796b9
#
_entry.id   d9680efb50a867631005ba89d3e796b9
#
_cell.length_a   1.000
_cell.length_b   1.000
_cell.length_c   1.000
_cell.angle_alpha   90.00
_cell.angle_beta   90.00
_cell.angle_gamma   90.00
#
_symmetry.space_group_name_H-M   'P 1'
#
loop_
_entity.id
_entity.type
_entity.pdbx_description
1 polymer ?
#
loop_
_entity_poly.entity_id
_entity_poly.type
_entity_poly.pdbx_seq_one_letter_code
_entity_poly.pdbx_strand_id
1 'polypeptide(L)'
;EMDSAGWDERYSTSELIWTGRANQFVEAHLTDLEPGTAIDLGAGEGRNAVWLASRGWTVTAVDFSQVGLDKAQQLAAEHGVDIVTVQADVTTWQPDSQVDLVVLSYLQLPADQQRSVLEHAATWLTPGGTLFVIAHDRSNVERGHGGPPSADVCYSVDDTVAALAGLDVTTAEVAERPVETPDGTKIALDTLVIAQRPL
;
A
#
# COMPACT_ATOMS: atom_id res chain seq x y z
N GLU A 1 -7.47 11.84 -11.99
CA GLU A 1 -7.07 11.75 -10.58
C GLU A 1 -8.33 11.91 -9.71
N MET A 2 -8.50 11.04 -8.72
CA MET A 2 -9.65 11.08 -7.82
C MET A 2 -9.20 11.77 -6.53
N ASP A 3 -9.90 12.83 -6.12
CA ASP A 3 -9.61 13.55 -4.88
C ASP A 3 -10.21 12.83 -3.66
N SER A 4 -10.01 13.39 -2.46
CA SER A 4 -10.54 12.84 -1.20
C SER A 4 -12.06 12.64 -1.25
N ALA A 5 -12.80 13.58 -1.81
CA ALA A 5 -14.26 13.49 -1.91
C ALA A 5 -14.70 12.35 -2.84
N GLY A 6 -13.99 12.14 -3.94
CA GLY A 6 -14.25 11.03 -4.86
C GLY A 6 -13.98 9.65 -4.22
N TRP A 7 -12.94 9.55 -3.38
CA TRP A 7 -12.68 8.34 -2.62
C TRP A 7 -13.67 8.16 -1.48
N ASP A 8 -14.08 9.22 -0.77
CA ASP A 8 -15.12 9.16 0.25
C ASP A 8 -16.45 8.67 -0.34
N GLU A 9 -16.85 9.17 -1.52
CA GLU A 9 -18.04 8.69 -2.23
C GLU A 9 -17.90 7.19 -2.56
N ARG A 10 -16.74 6.77 -3.08
CA ARG A 10 -16.47 5.36 -3.38
C ARG A 10 -16.51 4.47 -2.15
N TYR A 11 -15.97 4.93 -1.01
CA TYR A 11 -16.01 4.21 0.26
C TYR A 11 -17.36 4.33 1.00
N SER A 12 -18.28 5.19 0.60
CA SER A 12 -19.57 5.41 1.29
C SER A 12 -20.57 4.25 1.15
N THR A 13 -20.26 3.21 0.40
CA THR A 13 -21.06 1.98 0.34
C THR A 13 -21.05 1.26 1.68
N SER A 14 -22.14 0.53 2.02
CA SER A 14 -22.24 -0.22 3.27
C SER A 14 -21.28 -1.42 3.35
N GLU A 15 -20.80 -1.89 2.20
CA GLU A 15 -19.88 -3.04 2.09
C GLU A 15 -18.45 -2.54 1.88
N LEU A 16 -17.46 -3.39 2.21
CA LEU A 16 -16.07 -3.15 1.86
C LEU A 16 -15.91 -3.20 0.33
N ILE A 17 -15.27 -2.19 -0.25
CA ILE A 17 -14.93 -2.20 -1.69
C ILE A 17 -13.89 -3.27 -1.97
N TRP A 18 -12.94 -3.44 -1.02
CA TRP A 18 -11.91 -4.46 -1.06
C TRP A 18 -12.29 -5.60 -0.11
N THR A 19 -11.71 -6.77 -0.34
CA THR A 19 -11.87 -7.89 0.60
C THR A 19 -11.32 -7.48 1.97
N GLY A 20 -11.91 -7.96 3.06
CA GLY A 20 -11.38 -7.77 4.42
C GLY A 20 -10.06 -8.52 4.68
N ARG A 21 -9.51 -9.22 3.66
CA ARG A 21 -8.21 -9.91 3.71
C ARG A 21 -7.11 -9.01 3.18
N ALA A 22 -5.92 -9.12 3.77
CA ALA A 22 -4.74 -8.43 3.27
C ALA A 22 -4.44 -8.78 1.81
N ASN A 23 -3.68 -7.92 1.15
CA ASN A 23 -3.17 -8.22 -0.17
C ASN A 23 -2.26 -9.47 -0.11
N GLN A 24 -2.40 -10.38 -1.08
CA GLN A 24 -1.65 -11.66 -1.09
C GLN A 24 -0.13 -11.47 -1.07
N PHE A 25 0.40 -10.41 -1.69
CA PHE A 25 1.84 -10.13 -1.69
C PHE A 25 2.29 -9.55 -0.33
N VAL A 26 1.45 -8.78 0.35
CA VAL A 26 1.68 -8.34 1.73
C VAL A 26 1.81 -9.57 2.64
N GLU A 27 0.86 -10.50 2.58
CA GLU A 27 0.93 -11.75 3.36
C GLU A 27 2.18 -12.57 3.00
N ALA A 28 2.45 -12.76 1.70
CA ALA A 28 3.55 -13.61 1.24
C ALA A 28 4.94 -13.10 1.65
N HIS A 29 5.15 -11.79 1.64
CA HIS A 29 6.48 -11.21 1.84
C HIS A 29 6.72 -10.65 3.24
N LEU A 30 5.66 -10.34 4.02
CA LEU A 30 5.80 -9.71 5.33
C LEU A 30 5.50 -10.65 6.50
N THR A 31 5.04 -11.89 6.24
CA THR A 31 4.69 -12.87 7.29
C THR A 31 5.87 -13.19 8.21
N ASP A 32 7.07 -13.30 7.67
CA ASP A 32 8.27 -13.74 8.40
C ASP A 32 9.07 -12.56 8.98
N LEU A 33 8.64 -11.31 8.79
CA LEU A 33 9.28 -10.16 9.42
C LEU A 33 8.95 -10.09 10.91
N GLU A 34 9.95 -9.78 11.72
CA GLU A 34 9.76 -9.51 13.15
C GLU A 34 8.89 -8.26 13.34
N PRO A 35 7.79 -8.35 14.11
CA PRO A 35 6.92 -7.22 14.34
C PRO A 35 7.61 -6.05 15.05
N GLY A 36 7.32 -4.86 14.60
CA GLY A 36 7.79 -3.59 15.15
C GLY A 36 6.75 -2.50 14.90
N THR A 37 7.20 -1.34 14.47
CA THR A 37 6.35 -0.21 14.09
C THR A 37 6.14 -0.18 12.57
N ALA A 38 4.90 0.04 12.12
CA ALA A 38 4.55 0.05 10.71
C ALA A 38 3.66 1.23 10.31
N ILE A 39 3.83 1.69 9.08
CA ILE A 39 2.91 2.64 8.42
C ILE A 39 2.28 1.95 7.22
N ASP A 40 0.96 1.98 7.14
CA ASP A 40 0.20 1.66 5.93
C ASP A 40 -0.20 2.99 5.27
N LEU A 41 0.50 3.35 4.19
CA LEU A 41 0.41 4.65 3.54
C LEU A 41 -0.55 4.57 2.35
N GLY A 42 -1.67 5.29 2.42
CA GLY A 42 -2.82 5.10 1.54
C GLY A 42 -3.63 3.86 1.93
N ALA A 43 -3.94 3.74 3.22
CA ALA A 43 -4.49 2.52 3.84
C ALA A 43 -5.92 2.20 3.38
N GLY A 44 -6.70 3.18 2.91
CA GLY A 44 -8.08 3.00 2.53
C GLY A 44 -8.91 2.38 3.66
N GLU A 45 -9.57 1.26 3.38
CA GLU A 45 -10.39 0.51 4.36
C GLU A 45 -9.57 -0.36 5.33
N GLY A 46 -8.22 -0.26 5.32
CA GLY A 46 -7.31 -0.78 6.36
C GLY A 46 -7.02 -2.27 6.33
N ARG A 47 -7.31 -2.99 5.25
CA ARG A 47 -7.12 -4.45 5.18
C ARG A 47 -5.68 -4.90 5.52
N ASN A 48 -4.67 -4.19 5.02
CA ASN A 48 -3.27 -4.50 5.30
C ASN A 48 -2.87 -4.05 6.70
N ALA A 49 -3.32 -2.87 7.14
CA ALA A 49 -3.08 -2.36 8.49
C ALA A 49 -3.61 -3.31 9.57
N VAL A 50 -4.85 -3.80 9.41
CA VAL A 50 -5.48 -4.74 10.36
C VAL A 50 -4.74 -6.08 10.35
N TRP A 51 -4.35 -6.59 9.18
CA TRP A 51 -3.57 -7.82 9.10
C TRP A 51 -2.23 -7.68 9.81
N LEU A 52 -1.49 -6.59 9.58
CA LEU A 52 -0.23 -6.32 10.28
C LEU A 52 -0.43 -6.25 11.79
N ALA A 53 -1.46 -5.53 12.25
CA ALA A 53 -1.79 -5.45 13.69
C ALA A 53 -2.10 -6.83 14.27
N SER A 54 -2.80 -7.70 13.54
CA SER A 54 -3.06 -9.08 13.97
C SER A 54 -1.81 -9.95 14.07
N ARG A 55 -0.71 -9.53 13.43
CA ARG A 55 0.62 -10.15 13.49
C ARG A 55 1.53 -9.51 14.52
N GLY A 56 1.02 -8.59 15.34
CA GLY A 56 1.74 -7.95 16.43
C GLY A 56 2.44 -6.63 16.09
N TRP A 57 2.24 -6.09 14.88
CA TRP A 57 2.77 -4.78 14.51
C TRP A 57 2.01 -3.66 15.20
N THR A 58 2.71 -2.60 15.59
CA THR A 58 2.10 -1.32 15.99
C THR A 58 1.90 -0.48 14.73
N VAL A 59 0.66 -0.33 14.27
CA VAL A 59 0.36 0.19 12.93
C VAL A 59 -0.28 1.56 12.98
N THR A 60 0.24 2.47 12.14
CA THR A 60 -0.41 3.73 11.78
C THR A 60 -0.92 3.63 10.34
N ALA A 61 -2.23 3.71 10.17
CA ALA A 61 -2.92 3.74 8.89
C ALA A 61 -3.18 5.20 8.47
N VAL A 62 -2.61 5.61 7.35
CA VAL A 62 -2.71 6.99 6.85
C VAL A 62 -3.49 6.99 5.55
N ASP A 63 -4.54 7.79 5.48
CA ASP A 63 -5.31 8.01 4.26
C ASP A 63 -5.96 9.39 4.30
N PHE A 64 -6.29 9.95 3.14
CA PHE A 64 -7.01 11.24 3.10
C PHE A 64 -8.53 11.06 3.21
N SER A 65 -9.06 9.84 3.01
CA SER A 65 -10.47 9.51 3.15
C SER A 65 -10.81 9.15 4.60
N GLN A 66 -11.58 10.01 5.27
CA GLN A 66 -12.09 9.70 6.61
C GLN A 66 -13.04 8.50 6.59
N VAL A 67 -13.85 8.35 5.54
CA VAL A 67 -14.77 7.22 5.39
C VAL A 67 -14.00 5.89 5.29
N GLY A 68 -12.89 5.86 4.54
CA GLY A 68 -12.00 4.70 4.49
C GLY A 68 -11.42 4.36 5.87
N LEU A 69 -10.91 5.36 6.59
CA LEU A 69 -10.33 5.19 7.92
C LEU A 69 -11.35 4.75 8.98
N ASP A 70 -12.60 5.23 8.91
CA ASP A 70 -13.67 4.77 9.83
C ASP A 70 -13.97 3.27 9.62
N LYS A 71 -13.96 2.81 8.36
CA LYS A 71 -14.08 1.38 8.04
C LYS A 71 -12.86 0.58 8.51
N ALA A 72 -11.65 1.15 8.39
CA ALA A 72 -10.44 0.53 8.90
C ALA A 72 -10.51 0.31 10.42
N GLN A 73 -11.02 1.29 11.17
CA GLN A 73 -11.26 1.16 12.61
C GLN A 73 -12.33 0.10 12.94
N GLN A 74 -13.41 0.05 12.17
CA GLN A 74 -14.43 -0.98 12.34
C GLN A 74 -13.84 -2.38 12.07
N LEU A 75 -13.09 -2.55 10.99
CA LEU A 75 -12.43 -3.81 10.65
C LEU A 75 -11.45 -4.24 11.73
N ALA A 76 -10.68 -3.30 12.29
CA ALA A 76 -9.76 -3.57 13.40
C ALA A 76 -10.52 -4.07 14.65
N ALA A 77 -11.63 -3.41 15.00
CA ALA A 77 -12.47 -3.84 16.13
C ALA A 77 -13.07 -5.24 15.92
N GLU A 78 -13.52 -5.57 14.71
CA GLU A 78 -14.04 -6.90 14.35
C GLU A 78 -12.96 -8.00 14.50
N HIS A 79 -11.69 -7.66 14.27
CA HIS A 79 -10.55 -8.58 14.43
C HIS A 79 -9.92 -8.53 15.84
N GLY A 80 -10.43 -7.67 16.73
CA GLY A 80 -9.93 -7.55 18.10
C GLY A 80 -8.51 -6.98 18.19
N VAL A 81 -8.14 -6.10 17.25
CA VAL A 81 -6.84 -5.43 17.20
C VAL A 81 -7.00 -3.92 17.19
N ASP A 82 -5.92 -3.21 17.58
CA ASP A 82 -5.88 -1.76 17.57
C ASP A 82 -4.97 -1.26 16.44
N ILE A 83 -5.41 -0.21 15.75
CA ILE A 83 -4.61 0.57 14.79
C ILE A 83 -4.79 2.07 15.08
N VAL A 84 -3.76 2.86 14.81
CA VAL A 84 -3.86 4.31 14.81
C VAL A 84 -4.26 4.76 13.41
N THR A 85 -5.30 5.58 13.28
CA THR A 85 -5.69 6.17 11.98
C THR A 85 -5.35 7.66 11.94
N VAL A 86 -4.81 8.11 10.81
CA VAL A 86 -4.45 9.50 10.57
C VAL A 86 -5.05 9.95 9.24
N GLN A 87 -5.99 10.90 9.30
CA GLN A 87 -6.49 11.52 8.09
C GLN A 87 -5.50 12.57 7.62
N ALA A 88 -4.82 12.29 6.52
CA ALA A 88 -3.81 13.17 5.95
C ALA A 88 -3.60 12.92 4.45
N ASP A 89 -3.08 13.95 3.78
CA ASP A 89 -2.56 13.83 2.42
C ASP A 89 -1.18 13.18 2.47
N VAL A 90 -1.05 11.98 1.89
CA VAL A 90 0.19 11.19 1.88
C VAL A 90 1.35 11.90 1.17
N THR A 91 1.07 12.88 0.32
CA THR A 91 2.10 13.66 -0.41
C THR A 91 2.81 14.69 0.48
N THR A 92 2.22 15.05 1.61
CA THR A 92 2.73 16.07 2.54
C THR A 92 2.91 15.58 3.97
N TRP A 93 2.29 14.46 4.31
CA TRP A 93 2.38 13.89 5.65
C TRP A 93 3.74 13.21 5.89
N GLN A 94 4.16 13.22 7.15
CA GLN A 94 5.34 12.48 7.62
C GLN A 94 5.12 12.01 9.07
N PRO A 95 5.74 10.89 9.48
CA PRO A 95 5.68 10.42 10.86
C PRO A 95 6.56 11.26 11.80
N ASP A 96 6.22 11.24 13.09
CA ASP A 96 7.02 11.91 14.15
C ASP A 96 8.33 11.15 14.47
N SER A 97 8.41 9.87 14.12
CA SER A 97 9.57 9.00 14.37
C SER A 97 9.78 8.00 13.26
N GLN A 98 11.00 7.46 13.17
CA GLN A 98 11.30 6.38 12.23
C GLN A 98 10.53 5.10 12.60
N VAL A 99 10.26 4.27 11.58
CA VAL A 99 9.50 3.04 11.68
C VAL A 99 10.25 1.86 11.04
N ASP A 100 9.84 0.64 11.39
CA ASP A 100 10.50 -0.58 10.92
C ASP A 100 9.93 -1.06 9.58
N LEU A 101 8.71 -0.63 9.23
CA LEU A 101 8.03 -1.02 7.98
C LEU A 101 7.19 0.14 7.43
N VAL A 102 7.30 0.39 6.14
CA VAL A 102 6.34 1.21 5.38
C VAL A 102 5.74 0.35 4.26
N VAL A 103 4.42 0.31 4.20
CA VAL A 103 3.65 -0.37 3.14
C VAL A 103 2.95 0.66 2.28
N LEU A 104 3.16 0.60 0.96
CA LEU A 104 2.35 1.28 -0.05
C LEU A 104 1.64 0.21 -0.89
N SER A 105 0.32 0.19 -0.83
CA SER A 105 -0.48 -0.81 -1.53
C SER A 105 -1.55 -0.14 -2.40
N TYR A 106 -1.36 -0.17 -3.72
CA TYR A 106 -2.24 0.40 -4.75
C TYR A 106 -2.57 1.89 -4.58
N LEU A 107 -1.62 2.63 -4.03
CA LEU A 107 -1.71 4.09 -3.92
C LEU A 107 -1.60 4.73 -5.31
N GLN A 108 -2.70 5.30 -5.81
CA GLN A 108 -2.79 5.87 -7.16
C GLN A 108 -2.43 7.36 -7.11
N LEU A 109 -1.25 7.69 -7.57
CA LEU A 109 -0.71 9.04 -7.66
C LEU A 109 -0.11 9.29 -9.05
N PRO A 110 -0.05 10.54 -9.54
CA PRO A 110 0.76 10.92 -10.69
C PRO A 110 2.24 10.59 -10.48
N ALA A 111 2.99 10.35 -11.56
CA ALA A 111 4.36 9.83 -11.50
C ALA A 111 5.34 10.71 -10.69
N ASP A 112 5.21 12.02 -10.75
CA ASP A 112 6.02 12.97 -9.97
C ASP A 112 5.73 12.88 -8.48
N GLN A 113 4.47 12.72 -8.10
CA GLN A 113 4.04 12.51 -6.73
C GLN A 113 4.44 11.11 -6.23
N GLN A 114 4.33 10.06 -7.06
CA GLN A 114 4.81 8.72 -6.73
C GLN A 114 6.28 8.77 -6.31
N ARG A 115 7.13 9.41 -7.13
CA ARG A 115 8.56 9.56 -6.83
C ARG A 115 8.78 10.27 -5.50
N SER A 116 8.15 11.43 -5.30
CA SER A 116 8.30 12.22 -4.07
C SER A 116 7.89 11.44 -2.83
N VAL A 117 6.74 10.74 -2.86
CA VAL A 117 6.27 9.93 -1.73
C VAL A 117 7.22 8.79 -1.43
N LEU A 118 7.73 8.09 -2.45
CA LEU A 118 8.69 6.99 -2.27
C LEU A 118 10.02 7.47 -1.67
N GLU A 119 10.56 8.58 -2.20
CA GLU A 119 11.79 9.20 -1.68
C GLU A 119 11.64 9.60 -0.21
N HIS A 120 10.51 10.21 0.16
CA HIS A 120 10.22 10.58 1.55
C HIS A 120 10.04 9.34 2.44
N ALA A 121 9.24 8.37 2.02
CA ALA A 121 8.99 7.14 2.78
C ALA A 121 10.29 6.36 3.07
N ALA A 122 11.24 6.37 2.14
CA ALA A 122 12.56 5.76 2.35
C ALA A 122 13.33 6.40 3.52
N THR A 123 13.12 7.69 3.80
CA THR A 123 13.78 8.40 4.90
C THR A 123 13.18 8.06 6.28
N TRP A 124 11.96 7.53 6.31
CA TRP A 124 11.26 7.21 7.57
C TRP A 124 11.68 5.88 8.19
N LEU A 125 12.42 5.06 7.45
CA LEU A 125 12.83 3.75 7.94
C LEU A 125 13.91 3.83 9.01
N THR A 126 13.83 2.98 10.03
CA THR A 126 14.96 2.65 10.91
C THR A 126 16.06 1.93 10.12
N PRO A 127 17.34 1.91 10.59
CA PRO A 127 18.34 1.01 10.02
C PRO A 127 17.84 -0.44 10.00
N GLY A 128 17.91 -1.13 8.86
CA GLY A 128 17.33 -2.45 8.65
C GLY A 128 15.82 -2.48 8.37
N GLY A 129 15.14 -1.34 8.46
CA GLY A 129 13.70 -1.23 8.17
C GLY A 129 13.37 -1.47 6.70
N THR A 130 12.15 -1.91 6.44
CA THR A 130 11.67 -2.36 5.12
C THR A 130 10.66 -1.38 4.52
N LEU A 131 10.80 -1.09 3.24
CA LEU A 131 9.78 -0.45 2.42
C LEU A 131 9.23 -1.47 1.43
N PHE A 132 7.92 -1.65 1.45
CA PHE A 132 7.17 -2.58 0.60
C PHE A 132 6.23 -1.80 -0.31
N VAL A 133 6.36 -2.01 -1.62
CA VAL A 133 5.51 -1.36 -2.64
C VAL A 133 4.86 -2.43 -3.50
N ILE A 134 3.53 -2.39 -3.56
CA ILE A 134 2.72 -3.15 -4.50
C ILE A 134 1.71 -2.21 -5.15
N ALA A 135 1.69 -2.12 -6.48
CA ALA A 135 0.79 -1.24 -7.20
C ALA A 135 0.53 -1.77 -8.61
N HIS A 136 -0.53 -1.31 -9.27
CA HIS A 136 -0.76 -1.67 -10.67
C HIS A 136 0.42 -1.24 -11.53
N ASP A 137 0.97 -2.19 -12.30
CA ASP A 137 2.03 -1.91 -13.27
C ASP A 137 1.46 -1.20 -14.51
N ARG A 138 2.23 -0.32 -15.13
CA ARG A 138 1.81 0.38 -16.36
C ARG A 138 1.42 -0.58 -17.47
N SER A 139 2.10 -1.71 -17.57
CA SER A 139 1.78 -2.74 -18.57
C SER A 139 0.44 -3.44 -18.33
N ASN A 140 -0.14 -3.32 -17.12
CA ASN A 140 -1.45 -3.89 -16.80
C ASN A 140 -2.57 -3.27 -17.64
N VAL A 141 -2.46 -1.98 -18.01
CA VAL A 141 -3.47 -1.27 -18.80
C VAL A 141 -3.69 -1.92 -20.17
N GLU A 142 -2.62 -2.42 -20.79
CA GLU A 142 -2.68 -3.03 -22.12
C GLU A 142 -2.78 -4.57 -22.08
N ARG A 143 -2.12 -5.20 -21.10
CA ARG A 143 -1.89 -6.65 -21.08
C ARG A 143 -2.54 -7.38 -19.92
N GLY A 144 -2.96 -6.64 -18.89
CA GLY A 144 -3.52 -7.20 -17.66
C GLY A 144 -5.03 -7.08 -17.55
N HIS A 145 -5.54 -7.26 -16.35
CA HIS A 145 -6.97 -7.19 -16.03
C HIS A 145 -7.24 -6.33 -14.80
N GLY A 146 -8.28 -5.50 -14.89
CA GLY A 146 -8.68 -4.60 -13.79
C GLY A 146 -7.69 -3.45 -13.56
N GLY A 147 -7.85 -2.77 -12.44
CA GLY A 147 -7.06 -1.59 -12.11
C GLY A 147 -7.54 -0.29 -12.78
N PRO A 148 -6.77 0.80 -12.67
CA PRO A 148 -7.12 2.07 -13.26
C PRO A 148 -7.07 2.01 -14.79
N PRO A 149 -7.91 2.80 -15.49
CA PRO A 149 -7.95 2.80 -16.96
C PRO A 149 -6.79 3.58 -17.59
N SER A 150 -6.02 4.35 -16.81
CA SER A 150 -4.88 5.15 -17.27
C SER A 150 -3.57 4.67 -16.64
N ALA A 151 -2.53 4.61 -17.47
CA ALA A 151 -1.18 4.33 -17.02
C ALA A 151 -0.56 5.48 -16.18
N ASP A 152 -1.16 6.67 -16.19
CA ASP A 152 -0.62 7.86 -15.52
C ASP A 152 -0.52 7.71 -13.99
N VAL A 153 -1.37 6.85 -13.40
CA VAL A 153 -1.38 6.55 -11.97
C VAL A 153 -0.86 5.14 -11.65
N CYS A 154 -0.36 4.45 -12.67
CA CYS A 154 0.29 3.14 -12.51
C CYS A 154 1.79 3.30 -12.27
N TYR A 155 2.39 2.30 -11.69
CA TYR A 155 3.81 2.26 -11.35
C TYR A 155 4.61 1.52 -12.44
N SER A 156 5.93 1.63 -12.38
CA SER A 156 6.86 0.76 -13.07
C SER A 156 7.97 0.34 -12.11
N VAL A 157 8.51 -0.85 -12.31
CA VAL A 157 9.63 -1.37 -11.50
C VAL A 157 10.81 -0.42 -11.56
N ASP A 158 11.20 0.02 -12.76
CA ASP A 158 12.39 0.88 -12.96
C ASP A 158 12.27 2.24 -12.24
N ASP A 159 11.11 2.92 -12.38
CA ASP A 159 10.90 4.21 -11.73
C ASP A 159 10.82 4.06 -10.21
N THR A 160 10.19 2.98 -9.73
CA THR A 160 10.09 2.69 -8.29
C THR A 160 11.47 2.43 -7.69
N VAL A 161 12.28 1.59 -8.33
CA VAL A 161 13.67 1.31 -7.89
C VAL A 161 14.51 2.59 -7.91
N ALA A 162 14.38 3.42 -8.96
CA ALA A 162 15.12 4.68 -9.06
C ALA A 162 14.77 5.67 -7.93
N ALA A 163 13.49 5.70 -7.49
CA ALA A 163 13.06 6.53 -6.36
C ALA A 163 13.57 6.04 -5.00
N LEU A 164 13.98 4.77 -4.90
CA LEU A 164 14.51 4.15 -3.68
C LEU A 164 16.04 4.09 -3.66
N ALA A 165 16.70 4.98 -4.40
CA ALA A 165 18.17 5.09 -4.39
C ALA A 165 18.67 5.30 -2.96
N GLY A 166 19.60 4.43 -2.50
CA GLY A 166 20.13 4.43 -1.14
C GLY A 166 19.52 3.37 -0.23
N LEU A 167 18.50 2.65 -0.69
CA LEU A 167 18.05 1.40 -0.07
C LEU A 167 18.61 0.18 -0.82
N ASP A 168 18.74 -0.93 -0.11
CA ASP A 168 19.10 -2.23 -0.68
C ASP A 168 17.84 -2.89 -1.23
N VAL A 169 17.66 -2.92 -2.55
CA VAL A 169 16.51 -3.55 -3.21
C VAL A 169 16.67 -5.07 -3.15
N THR A 170 15.73 -5.75 -2.51
CA THR A 170 15.72 -7.21 -2.36
C THR A 170 14.77 -7.90 -3.34
N THR A 171 13.73 -7.21 -3.79
CA THR A 171 12.76 -7.69 -4.79
C THR A 171 12.39 -6.54 -5.72
N ALA A 172 12.39 -6.80 -7.03
CA ALA A 172 11.96 -5.82 -8.05
C ALA A 172 11.45 -6.58 -9.26
N GLU A 173 10.13 -6.70 -9.42
CA GLU A 173 9.52 -7.47 -10.49
C GLU A 173 8.13 -6.97 -10.87
N VAL A 174 7.68 -7.32 -12.06
CA VAL A 174 6.27 -7.28 -12.44
C VAL A 174 5.65 -8.61 -12.03
N ALA A 175 4.87 -8.59 -10.96
CA ALA A 175 4.23 -9.76 -10.39
C ALA A 175 2.88 -10.03 -11.07
N GLU A 176 2.60 -11.29 -11.30
CA GLU A 176 1.30 -11.74 -11.82
C GLU A 176 0.35 -12.02 -10.66
N ARG A 177 -0.84 -11.42 -10.73
CA ARG A 177 -1.91 -11.65 -9.74
C ARG A 177 -3.15 -12.23 -10.42
N PRO A 178 -3.50 -13.50 -10.10
CA PRO A 178 -4.75 -14.08 -10.57
C PRO A 178 -5.97 -13.33 -10.01
N VAL A 179 -6.92 -13.04 -10.89
CA VAL A 179 -8.20 -12.39 -10.56
C VAL A 179 -9.31 -13.27 -11.07
N GLU A 180 -10.15 -13.76 -10.16
CA GLU A 180 -11.32 -14.54 -10.52
C GLU A 180 -12.41 -13.63 -11.09
N THR A 181 -12.94 -14.00 -12.26
CA THR A 181 -14.01 -13.29 -12.94
C THR A 181 -15.10 -14.28 -13.36
N PRO A 182 -16.33 -13.82 -13.69
CA PRO A 182 -17.37 -14.71 -14.20
C PRO A 182 -16.96 -15.49 -15.45
N ASP A 183 -16.01 -14.96 -16.22
CA ASP A 183 -15.49 -15.57 -17.45
C ASP A 183 -14.21 -16.42 -17.22
N GLY A 184 -13.85 -16.70 -15.97
CA GLY A 184 -12.67 -17.44 -15.55
C GLY A 184 -11.56 -16.54 -15.01
N THR A 185 -10.43 -17.16 -14.65
CA THR A 185 -9.29 -16.47 -14.06
C THR A 185 -8.60 -15.58 -15.11
N LYS A 186 -8.40 -14.32 -14.76
CA LYS A 186 -7.62 -13.34 -15.52
C LYS A 186 -6.36 -13.00 -14.74
N ILE A 187 -5.36 -12.44 -15.42
CA ILE A 187 -4.11 -12.02 -14.77
C ILE A 187 -4.03 -10.50 -14.73
N ALA A 188 -3.87 -9.95 -13.55
CA ALA A 188 -3.43 -8.57 -13.33
C ALA A 188 -1.91 -8.53 -13.21
N LEU A 189 -1.31 -7.42 -13.65
CA LEU A 189 0.13 -7.18 -13.59
C LEU A 189 0.40 -6.07 -12.59
N ASP A 190 1.20 -6.37 -11.59
CA ASP A 190 1.50 -5.45 -10.50
C ASP A 190 3.02 -5.21 -10.38
N THR A 191 3.44 -3.97 -10.19
CA THR A 191 4.81 -3.62 -9.78
C THR A 191 4.99 -4.02 -8.32
N LEU A 192 5.93 -4.93 -8.04
CA LEU A 192 6.34 -5.33 -6.70
C LEU A 192 7.79 -4.93 -6.48
N VAL A 193 8.03 -4.05 -5.50
CA VAL A 193 9.37 -3.68 -5.08
C VAL A 193 9.47 -3.72 -3.55
N ILE A 194 10.50 -4.40 -3.06
CA ILE A 194 10.84 -4.47 -1.64
C ILE A 194 12.29 -4.01 -1.47
N ALA A 195 12.49 -3.08 -0.56
CA ALA A 195 13.82 -2.53 -0.30
C ALA A 195 14.03 -2.34 1.20
N GLN A 196 15.27 -2.43 1.66
CA GLN A 196 15.66 -2.28 3.06
C GLN A 196 16.64 -1.12 3.21
N ARG A 197 16.50 -0.39 4.31
CA ARG A 197 17.52 0.59 4.69
C ARG A 197 18.76 -0.16 5.20
N PRO A 198 19.98 0.15 4.70
CA PRO A 198 21.21 -0.41 5.26
C PRO A 198 21.32 -0.22 6.78
N LEU A 199 22.04 -1.14 7.45
CA LEU A 199 22.29 -1.12 8.91
C LEU A 199 23.19 0.06 9.31
#